data_20ed8ea28583490d40dff9c3d6b417db
#
_entry.id   20ed8ea28583490d40dff9c3d6b417db
#
_cell.length_a   1.000
_cell.length_b   1.000
_cell.length_c   1.000
_cell.angle_alpha   90.00
_cell.angle_beta   90.00
_cell.angle_gamma   90.00
#
_symmetry.space_group_name_H-M   'P 1'
#
loop_
_entity.id
_entity.type
_entity.pdbx_description
1 polymer ?
#
loop_
_entity_poly.entity_id
_entity_poly.type
_entity_poly.pdbx_seq_one_letter_code
_entity_poly.pdbx_strand_id
1 'polypeptide(L)'
;MTSPARPLSILHVVRQFLPNRGGLEDVVANLAREQARLGHRVRVVTLDRLFSKPEVRLPARERLEGIDIERIPFSGSHRYPLAPSVFRHLGDADLVHVHAVDFFFDALAWARPFHRRPMVATTHGGFFHTNAHSRLKALWFSGPTRVSVRAYEGIVACSESDARMFAPITPAGVTVIPNGVDLDKFAGAASAAPRRALLTIGRFSHNKRLDRLLSAMRALGPGWRLRIVGVPSDVTVAALAAEIDRLGLTDAVTLHVGLDVPAVRELIGQSSLFVSASEYEGFGLALIEALSAGLVPVAHPNDAFAWLKERHPLISLCDFADPASAAGAIRDAYARLAEGRLDPGAASLPGAEDLSEYRWPRVAARYVALYEAALAGTGAGTGLRPSTSR
;
A
#
# COMPACT_ATOMS: atom_id res chain seq x y z
N MET A 1 11.41 2.72 33.07
CA MET A 1 10.93 1.42 32.58
C MET A 1 9.41 1.45 32.76
N THR A 2 8.68 1.70 31.69
CA THR A 2 7.21 1.63 31.69
C THR A 2 6.81 0.18 31.88
N SER A 3 5.88 -0.08 32.79
CA SER A 3 5.27 -1.40 33.03
C SER A 3 4.82 -1.99 31.67
N PRO A 4 5.03 -3.28 31.39
CA PRO A 4 4.57 -3.87 30.15
C PRO A 4 3.06 -3.63 30.04
N ALA A 5 2.66 -2.95 28.99
CA ALA A 5 1.25 -2.70 28.71
C ALA A 5 0.50 -4.04 28.65
N ARG A 6 -0.69 -4.10 29.24
CA ARG A 6 -1.53 -5.31 29.22
C ARG A 6 -1.74 -5.79 27.77
N PRO A 7 -1.59 -7.10 27.49
CA PRO A 7 -1.94 -7.63 26.19
C PRO A 7 -3.37 -7.26 25.80
N LEU A 8 -3.53 -6.64 24.61
CA LEU A 8 -4.83 -6.29 24.05
C LEU A 8 -5.42 -7.43 23.23
N SER A 9 -6.74 -7.57 23.24
CA SER A 9 -7.49 -8.38 22.29
C SER A 9 -7.92 -7.49 21.12
N ILE A 10 -7.20 -7.60 19.99
CA ILE A 10 -7.38 -6.76 18.80
C ILE A 10 -8.15 -7.56 17.75
N LEU A 11 -9.26 -7.00 17.27
CA LEU A 11 -10.03 -7.54 16.16
C LEU A 11 -9.84 -6.71 14.92
N HIS A 12 -9.17 -7.26 13.89
CA HIS A 12 -9.15 -6.67 12.55
C HIS A 12 -10.38 -7.10 11.76
N VAL A 13 -11.02 -6.15 11.08
CA VAL A 13 -12.15 -6.41 10.19
C VAL A 13 -11.79 -5.92 8.79
N VAL A 14 -11.75 -6.84 7.83
CA VAL A 14 -11.35 -6.58 6.44
C VAL A 14 -12.14 -7.43 5.46
N ARG A 15 -12.52 -6.88 4.32
CA ARG A 15 -13.36 -7.60 3.33
C ARG A 15 -12.67 -8.77 2.62
N GLN A 16 -11.37 -8.70 2.39
CA GLN A 16 -10.55 -9.77 1.83
C GLN A 16 -9.29 -9.96 2.67
N PHE A 17 -8.87 -11.20 2.83
CA PHE A 17 -7.67 -11.56 3.57
C PHE A 17 -7.02 -12.81 2.96
N LEU A 18 -5.93 -13.28 3.54
CA LEU A 18 -5.25 -14.50 3.07
C LEU A 18 -6.24 -15.66 2.83
N PRO A 19 -6.09 -16.40 1.74
CA PRO A 19 -4.96 -16.48 0.80
C PRO A 19 -4.97 -15.42 -0.31
N ASN A 20 -5.95 -14.48 -0.35
CA ASN A 20 -5.89 -13.35 -1.26
C ASN A 20 -4.66 -12.49 -0.94
N ARG A 21 -3.89 -12.13 -1.97
CA ARG A 21 -2.71 -11.28 -1.82
C ARG A 21 -2.88 -10.01 -2.65
N GLY A 22 -2.72 -8.89 -1.98
CA GLY A 22 -2.77 -7.55 -2.55
C GLY A 22 -2.26 -6.56 -1.52
N GLY A 23 -2.12 -5.29 -1.89
CA GLY A 23 -1.53 -4.28 -1.01
C GLY A 23 -2.26 -4.16 0.34
N LEU A 24 -3.60 -4.20 0.34
CA LEU A 24 -4.40 -4.12 1.56
C LEU A 24 -4.22 -5.37 2.43
N GLU A 25 -4.38 -6.54 1.83
CA GLU A 25 -4.32 -7.83 2.53
C GLU A 25 -2.94 -8.07 3.15
N ASP A 26 -1.88 -7.75 2.42
CA ASP A 26 -0.50 -7.87 2.88
C ASP A 26 -0.22 -6.89 4.04
N VAL A 27 -0.74 -5.66 3.99
CA VAL A 27 -0.62 -4.70 5.08
C VAL A 27 -1.33 -5.21 6.33
N VAL A 28 -2.56 -5.68 6.22
CA VAL A 28 -3.31 -6.21 7.38
C VAL A 28 -2.63 -7.44 7.97
N ALA A 29 -2.14 -8.37 7.12
CA ALA A 29 -1.47 -9.58 7.56
C ALA A 29 -0.16 -9.28 8.30
N ASN A 30 0.67 -8.37 7.78
CA ASN A 30 1.92 -8.01 8.43
C ASN A 30 1.68 -7.24 9.74
N LEU A 31 0.73 -6.31 9.76
CA LEU A 31 0.36 -5.59 10.98
C LEU A 31 -0.12 -6.57 12.07
N ALA A 32 -1.01 -7.49 11.72
CA ALA A 32 -1.53 -8.49 12.64
C ALA A 32 -0.42 -9.42 13.18
N ARG A 33 0.54 -9.84 12.34
CA ARG A 33 1.72 -10.62 12.77
C ARG A 33 2.57 -9.87 13.77
N GLU A 34 2.91 -8.62 13.48
CA GLU A 34 3.75 -7.82 14.38
C GLU A 34 3.05 -7.56 15.70
N GLN A 35 1.76 -7.30 15.70
CA GLN A 35 0.98 -7.17 16.93
C GLN A 35 0.95 -8.46 17.74
N ALA A 36 0.83 -9.62 17.09
CA ALA A 36 0.93 -10.92 17.74
C ALA A 36 2.33 -11.15 18.33
N ARG A 37 3.40 -10.73 17.63
CA ARG A 37 4.80 -10.76 18.15
C ARG A 37 5.01 -9.85 19.36
N LEU A 38 4.29 -8.74 19.42
CA LEU A 38 4.27 -7.84 20.58
C LEU A 38 3.48 -8.42 21.77
N GLY A 39 2.89 -9.60 21.62
CA GLY A 39 2.17 -10.30 22.70
C GLY A 39 0.68 -9.99 22.76
N HIS A 40 0.12 -9.29 21.78
CA HIS A 40 -1.33 -9.06 21.70
C HIS A 40 -2.07 -10.28 21.17
N ARG A 41 -3.32 -10.47 21.60
CA ARG A 41 -4.22 -11.47 21.01
C ARG A 41 -4.86 -10.86 19.75
N VAL A 42 -4.52 -11.39 18.59
CA VAL A 42 -4.97 -10.84 17.32
C VAL A 42 -5.90 -11.80 16.62
N ARG A 43 -7.06 -11.30 16.19
CA ARG A 43 -8.03 -12.01 15.36
C ARG A 43 -8.36 -11.18 14.12
N VAL A 44 -8.66 -11.87 13.02
CA VAL A 44 -9.11 -11.26 11.76
C VAL A 44 -10.47 -11.81 11.38
N VAL A 45 -11.46 -10.94 11.21
CA VAL A 45 -12.76 -11.28 10.60
C VAL A 45 -12.74 -10.81 9.15
N THR A 46 -13.04 -11.72 8.23
CA THR A 46 -13.04 -11.46 6.79
C THR A 46 -14.16 -12.23 6.09
N LEU A 47 -14.33 -12.05 4.78
CA LEU A 47 -15.36 -12.74 4.01
C LEU A 47 -14.97 -14.20 3.69
N ASP A 48 -15.97 -15.06 3.51
CA ASP A 48 -15.80 -16.53 3.32
C ASP A 48 -15.38 -16.93 1.89
N ARG A 49 -15.29 -15.98 0.96
CA ARG A 49 -14.94 -16.22 -0.45
C ARG A 49 -14.06 -15.13 -1.00
N LEU A 50 -13.16 -15.49 -1.91
CA LEU A 50 -12.38 -14.54 -2.66
C LEU A 50 -13.21 -13.92 -3.79
N PHE A 51 -13.04 -12.63 -4.03
CA PHE A 51 -13.72 -11.96 -5.14
C PHE A 51 -13.28 -12.47 -6.51
N SER A 52 -12.06 -13.02 -6.60
CA SER A 52 -11.52 -13.66 -7.81
C SER A 52 -12.03 -15.10 -8.03
N LYS A 53 -12.58 -15.75 -6.97
CA LYS A 53 -13.09 -17.13 -7.00
C LYS A 53 -14.33 -17.22 -6.11
N PRO A 54 -15.44 -16.56 -6.49
CA PRO A 54 -16.64 -16.45 -5.63
C PRO A 54 -17.38 -17.77 -5.41
N GLU A 55 -17.11 -18.76 -6.23
CA GLU A 55 -17.68 -20.11 -6.13
C GLU A 55 -17.03 -20.97 -5.05
N VAL A 56 -15.79 -20.62 -4.63
CA VAL A 56 -15.04 -21.40 -3.64
C VAL A 56 -15.18 -20.79 -2.26
N ARG A 57 -15.78 -21.53 -1.34
CA ARG A 57 -15.82 -21.16 0.08
C ARG A 57 -14.53 -21.58 0.77
N LEU A 58 -13.97 -20.65 1.52
CA LEU A 58 -12.82 -20.88 2.38
C LEU A 58 -13.28 -21.44 3.73
N PRO A 59 -12.38 -22.11 4.50
CA PRO A 59 -12.67 -22.58 5.86
C PRO A 59 -13.18 -21.45 6.74
N ALA A 60 -14.26 -21.70 7.49
CA ALA A 60 -14.88 -20.70 8.37
C ALA A 60 -13.94 -20.22 9.49
N ARG A 61 -13.04 -21.09 9.95
CA ARG A 61 -12.00 -20.79 10.94
C ARG A 61 -10.68 -21.40 10.51
N GLU A 62 -9.63 -20.64 10.70
CA GLU A 62 -8.27 -21.05 10.37
C GLU A 62 -7.29 -20.29 11.26
N ARG A 63 -6.14 -20.88 11.55
CA ARG A 63 -5.04 -20.22 12.23
C ARG A 63 -3.82 -20.22 11.34
N LEU A 64 -3.39 -19.02 10.94
CA LEU A 64 -2.21 -18.82 10.10
C LEU A 64 -1.23 -17.89 10.82
N GLU A 65 0.02 -18.34 10.97
CA GLU A 65 1.12 -17.53 11.50
C GLU A 65 0.80 -16.85 12.86
N GLY A 66 0.07 -17.56 13.74
CA GLY A 66 -0.33 -17.08 15.06
C GLY A 66 -1.58 -16.19 15.07
N ILE A 67 -2.19 -15.92 13.92
CA ILE A 67 -3.40 -15.11 13.76
C ILE A 67 -4.61 -16.03 13.65
N ASP A 68 -5.63 -15.81 14.46
CA ASP A 68 -6.92 -16.51 14.35
C ASP A 68 -7.78 -15.79 13.29
N ILE A 69 -8.15 -16.51 12.24
CA ILE A 69 -8.97 -16.01 11.12
C ILE A 69 -10.37 -16.60 11.19
N GLU A 70 -11.37 -15.73 11.17
CA GLU A 70 -12.77 -16.09 11.12
C GLU A 70 -13.39 -15.56 9.83
N ARG A 71 -13.96 -16.46 9.02
CA ARG A 71 -14.55 -16.10 7.73
C ARG A 71 -16.07 -16.15 7.80
N ILE A 72 -16.70 -15.06 7.36
CA ILE A 72 -18.15 -14.86 7.45
C ILE A 72 -18.80 -14.78 6.07
N PRO A 73 -20.03 -15.32 5.92
CA PRO A 73 -20.75 -15.22 4.67
C PRO A 73 -21.15 -13.77 4.35
N PHE A 74 -21.24 -13.49 3.08
CA PHE A 74 -21.69 -12.19 2.57
C PHE A 74 -22.66 -12.34 1.40
N SER A 75 -23.39 -11.27 1.12
CA SER A 75 -24.24 -11.07 -0.05
C SER A 75 -23.99 -9.70 -0.67
N GLY A 76 -24.58 -9.43 -1.83
CA GLY A 76 -24.42 -8.15 -2.51
C GLY A 76 -23.20 -8.11 -3.41
N SER A 77 -22.66 -6.91 -3.65
CA SER A 77 -21.57 -6.70 -4.60
C SER A 77 -20.18 -6.80 -3.94
N HIS A 78 -19.16 -7.10 -4.73
CA HIS A 78 -17.77 -7.08 -4.26
C HIS A 78 -17.29 -5.69 -3.79
N ARG A 79 -17.96 -4.62 -4.21
CA ARG A 79 -17.63 -3.26 -3.79
C ARG A 79 -18.21 -2.88 -2.44
N TYR A 80 -19.38 -3.43 -2.11
CA TYR A 80 -20.06 -3.21 -0.84
C TYR A 80 -20.71 -4.52 -0.38
N PRO A 81 -19.91 -5.46 0.15
CA PRO A 81 -20.38 -6.79 0.55
C PRO A 81 -21.13 -6.72 1.87
N LEU A 82 -22.40 -7.11 1.87
CA LEU A 82 -23.24 -7.13 3.06
C LEU A 82 -22.94 -8.38 3.90
N ALA A 83 -22.35 -8.21 5.08
CA ALA A 83 -21.94 -9.31 5.96
C ALA A 83 -22.31 -9.05 7.44
N PRO A 84 -23.62 -9.00 7.79
CA PRO A 84 -24.08 -8.59 9.12
C PRO A 84 -23.66 -9.55 10.24
N SER A 85 -23.26 -10.77 9.93
CA SER A 85 -22.73 -11.72 10.94
C SER A 85 -21.46 -11.22 11.64
N VAL A 86 -20.78 -10.16 11.14
CA VAL A 86 -19.65 -9.51 11.80
C VAL A 86 -19.94 -9.14 13.26
N PHE A 87 -21.18 -8.75 13.58
CA PHE A 87 -21.57 -8.36 14.94
C PHE A 87 -21.44 -9.48 15.97
N ARG A 88 -21.45 -10.75 15.55
CA ARG A 88 -21.29 -11.91 16.43
C ARG A 88 -19.84 -12.12 16.89
N HIS A 89 -18.90 -11.46 16.24
CA HIS A 89 -17.45 -11.63 16.44
C HIS A 89 -16.81 -10.51 17.28
N LEU A 90 -17.60 -9.52 17.74
CA LEU A 90 -17.11 -8.35 18.47
C LEU A 90 -16.89 -8.62 19.96
N GLY A 91 -17.48 -9.68 20.52
CA GLY A 91 -17.76 -9.86 21.94
C GLY A 91 -16.57 -9.79 22.90
N ASP A 92 -15.39 -10.27 22.51
CA ASP A 92 -14.18 -10.39 23.35
C ASP A 92 -13.04 -9.47 22.89
N ALA A 93 -13.29 -8.56 21.94
CA ALA A 93 -12.30 -7.58 21.49
C ALA A 93 -12.23 -6.39 22.46
N ASP A 94 -11.03 -6.01 22.86
CA ASP A 94 -10.81 -4.73 23.55
C ASP A 94 -10.97 -3.57 22.55
N LEU A 95 -10.53 -3.77 21.30
CA LEU A 95 -10.59 -2.79 20.21
C LEU A 95 -10.88 -3.47 18.87
N VAL A 96 -11.65 -2.79 18.02
CA VAL A 96 -11.93 -3.20 16.64
C VAL A 96 -11.20 -2.27 15.69
N HIS A 97 -10.36 -2.82 14.81
CA HIS A 97 -9.68 -2.09 13.75
C HIS A 97 -10.30 -2.44 12.39
N VAL A 98 -10.97 -1.47 11.79
CA VAL A 98 -11.63 -1.62 10.49
C VAL A 98 -10.69 -1.16 9.37
N HIS A 99 -10.57 -1.97 8.33
CA HIS A 99 -9.71 -1.69 7.18
C HIS A 99 -10.51 -1.36 5.93
N ALA A 100 -10.23 -0.20 5.34
CA ALA A 100 -10.92 0.43 4.23
C ALA A 100 -12.33 0.97 4.56
N VAL A 101 -12.85 1.79 3.65
CA VAL A 101 -14.19 2.37 3.77
C VAL A 101 -15.15 1.56 2.90
N ASP A 102 -15.87 0.65 3.54
CA ASP A 102 -16.85 -0.25 2.91
C ASP A 102 -18.03 -0.53 3.86
N PHE A 103 -18.77 -1.62 3.60
CA PHE A 103 -19.88 -2.04 4.46
C PHE A 103 -19.49 -2.16 5.94
N PHE A 104 -18.34 -2.73 6.25
CA PHE A 104 -17.91 -2.90 7.64
C PHE A 104 -17.70 -1.56 8.35
N PHE A 105 -17.13 -0.60 7.62
CA PHE A 105 -16.91 0.74 8.15
C PHE A 105 -18.22 1.41 8.58
N ASP A 106 -19.23 1.39 7.72
CA ASP A 106 -20.50 2.02 7.99
C ASP A 106 -21.36 1.21 8.99
N ALA A 107 -21.46 -0.10 8.78
CA ALA A 107 -22.30 -0.97 9.61
C ALA A 107 -21.85 -0.99 11.07
N LEU A 108 -20.53 -1.09 11.32
CA LEU A 108 -19.99 -1.07 12.67
C LEU A 108 -20.14 0.32 13.32
N ALA A 109 -19.96 1.40 12.55
CA ALA A 109 -20.18 2.75 13.04
C ALA A 109 -21.62 2.99 13.48
N TRP A 110 -22.58 2.60 12.67
CA TRP A 110 -24.01 2.79 12.98
C TRP A 110 -24.50 1.91 14.13
N ALA A 111 -23.89 0.74 14.30
CA ALA A 111 -24.19 -0.15 15.42
C ALA A 111 -23.39 0.17 16.69
N ARG A 112 -22.54 1.22 16.69
CA ARG A 112 -21.71 1.61 17.86
C ARG A 112 -22.48 1.75 19.18
N PRO A 113 -23.71 2.33 19.22
CA PRO A 113 -24.49 2.42 20.44
C PRO A 113 -24.84 1.07 21.07
N PHE A 114 -24.91 0.00 20.27
CA PHE A 114 -25.28 -1.35 20.70
C PHE A 114 -24.06 -2.16 21.15
N HIS A 115 -23.00 -2.23 20.31
CA HIS A 115 -21.83 -3.06 20.65
C HIS A 115 -20.83 -2.34 21.57
N ARG A 116 -20.79 -1.01 21.59
CA ARG A 116 -19.97 -0.15 22.48
C ARG A 116 -18.46 -0.42 22.44
N ARG A 117 -17.95 -1.13 21.42
CA ARG A 117 -16.52 -1.43 21.30
C ARG A 117 -15.77 -0.21 20.77
N PRO A 118 -14.63 0.17 21.37
CA PRO A 118 -13.72 1.15 20.78
C PRO A 118 -13.30 0.74 19.38
N MET A 119 -13.26 1.70 18.45
CA MET A 119 -12.96 1.42 17.06
C MET A 119 -11.92 2.39 16.50
N VAL A 120 -11.01 1.85 15.69
CA VAL A 120 -10.08 2.62 14.87
C VAL A 120 -10.27 2.17 13.42
N ALA A 121 -10.09 3.06 12.45
CA ALA A 121 -10.14 2.68 11.05
C ALA A 121 -8.90 3.14 10.30
N THR A 122 -8.41 2.31 9.35
CA THR A 122 -7.39 2.70 8.37
C THR A 122 -8.01 2.77 6.98
N THR A 123 -7.85 3.90 6.31
CA THR A 123 -8.52 4.22 5.03
C THR A 123 -7.94 3.47 3.83
N HIS A 124 -6.63 3.19 3.84
CA HIS A 124 -5.86 2.54 2.76
C HIS A 124 -5.99 3.21 1.39
N GLY A 125 -6.36 4.48 1.34
CA GLY A 125 -6.39 5.27 0.10
C GLY A 125 -7.44 4.86 -0.95
N GLY A 126 -8.28 3.84 -0.67
CA GLY A 126 -9.00 3.08 -1.68
C GLY A 126 -10.34 3.62 -2.19
N PHE A 127 -10.88 4.71 -1.68
CA PHE A 127 -12.28 5.05 -1.95
C PHE A 127 -12.51 5.70 -3.35
N PHE A 128 -11.57 6.48 -3.86
CA PHE A 128 -11.75 7.30 -5.07
C PHE A 128 -11.01 6.82 -6.33
N HIS A 129 -10.40 5.63 -6.35
CA HIS A 129 -9.55 5.13 -7.43
C HIS A 129 -10.22 4.94 -8.80
N THR A 130 -11.53 4.93 -8.88
CA THR A 130 -12.23 4.75 -10.13
C THR A 130 -13.19 5.88 -10.38
N ASN A 131 -13.17 6.46 -11.59
CA ASN A 131 -14.09 7.50 -12.03
C ASN A 131 -15.55 7.01 -12.15
N ALA A 132 -15.77 5.68 -12.09
CA ALA A 132 -17.11 5.12 -12.13
C ALA A 132 -17.92 5.56 -10.90
N HIS A 133 -19.09 6.16 -11.15
CA HIS A 133 -20.01 6.68 -10.11
C HIS A 133 -19.41 7.75 -9.18
N SER A 134 -18.52 8.61 -9.69
CA SER A 134 -17.82 9.63 -8.91
C SER A 134 -18.77 10.53 -8.09
N ARG A 135 -19.91 10.94 -8.66
CA ARG A 135 -20.93 11.78 -7.97
C ARG A 135 -21.59 11.03 -6.82
N LEU A 136 -21.98 9.76 -7.01
CA LEU A 136 -22.59 8.94 -5.95
C LEU A 136 -21.59 8.66 -4.82
N LYS A 137 -20.34 8.37 -5.17
CA LYS A 137 -19.25 8.21 -4.17
C LYS A 137 -19.01 9.49 -3.38
N ALA A 138 -18.97 10.65 -4.05
CA ALA A 138 -18.80 11.93 -3.38
C ALA A 138 -19.98 12.24 -2.43
N LEU A 139 -21.21 11.93 -2.83
CA LEU A 139 -22.38 12.08 -1.98
C LEU A 139 -22.34 11.12 -0.78
N TRP A 140 -21.98 9.86 -1.00
CA TRP A 140 -21.82 8.88 0.08
C TRP A 140 -20.72 9.29 1.06
N PHE A 141 -19.59 9.76 0.55
CA PHE A 141 -18.47 10.22 1.36
C PHE A 141 -18.82 11.45 2.20
N SER A 142 -19.48 12.45 1.61
CA SER A 142 -19.86 13.68 2.31
C SER A 142 -21.06 13.52 3.26
N GLY A 143 -21.88 12.50 3.06
CA GLY A 143 -23.05 12.18 3.89
C GLY A 143 -22.79 11.00 4.84
N PRO A 144 -23.13 9.74 4.44
CA PRO A 144 -23.04 8.56 5.31
C PRO A 144 -21.65 8.37 5.92
N THR A 145 -20.57 8.43 5.14
CA THR A 145 -19.20 8.25 5.65
C THR A 145 -18.83 9.32 6.67
N ARG A 146 -19.27 10.58 6.46
CA ARG A 146 -19.07 11.67 7.43
C ARG A 146 -19.78 11.43 8.77
N VAL A 147 -20.90 10.72 8.77
CA VAL A 147 -21.57 10.30 10.01
C VAL A 147 -20.80 9.16 10.64
N SER A 148 -20.40 8.18 9.83
CA SER A 148 -19.70 6.98 10.30
C SER A 148 -18.36 7.29 10.97
N VAL A 149 -17.56 8.24 10.46
CA VAL A 149 -16.25 8.59 11.05
C VAL A 149 -16.34 9.04 12.50
N ARG A 150 -17.48 9.59 12.93
CA ARG A 150 -17.68 10.04 14.33
C ARG A 150 -17.77 8.92 15.34
N ALA A 151 -17.98 7.70 14.88
CA ALA A 151 -18.05 6.52 15.73
C ALA A 151 -16.67 5.90 16.03
N TYR A 152 -15.63 6.41 15.37
CA TYR A 152 -14.26 5.94 15.51
C TYR A 152 -13.47 6.86 16.42
N GLU A 153 -12.68 6.31 17.34
CA GLU A 153 -11.74 7.01 18.20
C GLU A 153 -10.53 7.53 17.44
N GLY A 154 -10.21 6.91 16.29
CA GLY A 154 -9.12 7.33 15.41
C GLY A 154 -9.33 6.91 13.96
N ILE A 155 -9.02 7.80 13.04
CA ILE A 155 -8.93 7.53 11.61
C ILE A 155 -7.47 7.61 11.21
N VAL A 156 -6.96 6.56 10.57
CA VAL A 156 -5.58 6.46 10.10
C VAL A 156 -5.56 6.53 8.57
N ALA A 157 -4.71 7.37 8.05
CA ALA A 157 -4.36 7.43 6.63
C ALA A 157 -2.95 6.86 6.41
N CYS A 158 -2.72 6.21 5.28
CA CYS A 158 -1.41 5.66 4.94
C CYS A 158 -0.47 6.69 4.29
N SER A 159 -0.98 7.87 3.92
CA SER A 159 -0.22 8.97 3.33
C SER A 159 -0.88 10.31 3.64
N GLU A 160 -0.14 11.40 3.46
CA GLU A 160 -0.68 12.75 3.61
C GLU A 160 -1.79 13.07 2.58
N SER A 161 -1.70 12.52 1.37
CA SER A 161 -2.74 12.69 0.36
C SER A 161 -4.05 12.03 0.78
N ASP A 162 -3.96 10.84 1.36
CA ASP A 162 -5.09 10.12 1.94
C ASP A 162 -5.66 10.88 3.14
N ALA A 163 -4.79 11.42 4.02
CA ALA A 163 -5.20 12.25 5.15
C ALA A 163 -5.93 13.53 4.70
N ARG A 164 -5.41 14.24 3.70
CA ARG A 164 -6.07 15.44 3.13
C ARG A 164 -7.46 15.12 2.58
N MET A 165 -7.64 13.94 1.98
CA MET A 165 -8.93 13.49 1.47
C MET A 165 -9.96 13.32 2.60
N PHE A 166 -9.57 12.74 3.73
CA PHE A 166 -10.47 12.47 4.85
C PHE A 166 -10.62 13.66 5.84
N ALA A 167 -9.68 14.60 5.87
CA ALA A 167 -9.71 15.75 6.76
C ALA A 167 -11.04 16.52 6.78
N PRO A 168 -11.72 16.77 5.63
CA PRO A 168 -12.98 17.54 5.61
C PRO A 168 -14.13 16.83 6.34
N ILE A 169 -14.08 15.52 6.50
CA ILE A 169 -15.15 14.73 7.14
C ILE A 169 -14.78 14.23 8.53
N THR A 170 -13.53 14.40 8.98
CA THR A 170 -12.99 13.88 10.24
C THR A 170 -12.71 15.01 11.24
N PRO A 171 -13.67 15.37 12.12
CA PRO A 171 -13.52 16.51 13.02
C PRO A 171 -12.36 16.37 14.01
N ALA A 172 -12.05 15.13 14.43
CA ALA A 172 -10.95 14.84 15.36
C ALA A 172 -9.57 14.81 14.69
N GLY A 173 -9.51 15.04 13.37
CA GLY A 173 -8.28 14.91 12.58
C GLY A 173 -8.01 13.48 12.11
N VAL A 174 -7.00 13.36 11.26
CA VAL A 174 -6.54 12.10 10.68
C VAL A 174 -5.09 11.88 11.08
N THR A 175 -4.78 10.72 11.62
CA THR A 175 -3.39 10.36 11.97
C THR A 175 -2.74 9.71 10.75
N VAL A 176 -1.55 10.18 10.35
CA VAL A 176 -0.80 9.54 9.26
C VAL A 176 0.14 8.49 9.85
N ILE A 177 -0.10 7.22 9.48
CA ILE A 177 0.81 6.11 9.76
C ILE A 177 1.11 5.46 8.41
N PRO A 178 2.32 5.62 7.86
CA PRO A 178 2.71 4.99 6.60
C PRO A 178 2.61 3.47 6.70
N ASN A 179 2.36 2.83 5.57
CA ASN A 179 2.35 1.37 5.54
C ASN A 179 3.74 0.81 5.86
N GLY A 180 3.77 -0.30 6.59
CA GLY A 180 4.99 -1.05 6.79
C GLY A 180 5.46 -1.73 5.50
N VAL A 181 6.76 -1.87 5.36
CA VAL A 181 7.42 -2.56 4.25
C VAL A 181 8.41 -3.57 4.82
N ASP A 182 8.47 -4.75 4.22
CA ASP A 182 9.53 -5.71 4.49
C ASP A 182 10.80 -5.27 3.76
N LEU A 183 11.58 -4.42 4.44
CA LEU A 183 12.79 -3.85 3.88
C LEU A 183 13.91 -4.89 3.69
N ASP A 184 13.86 -6.00 4.43
CA ASP A 184 14.89 -7.04 4.38
C ASP A 184 14.66 -7.98 3.18
N LYS A 185 13.44 -8.04 2.66
CA LYS A 185 13.02 -8.87 1.52
C LYS A 185 13.93 -8.72 0.30
N PHE A 186 14.27 -7.48 -0.04
CA PHE A 186 15.11 -7.15 -1.20
C PHE A 186 16.35 -6.33 -0.84
N ALA A 187 16.67 -6.16 0.43
CA ALA A 187 17.77 -5.32 0.88
C ALA A 187 19.05 -5.57 0.09
N GLY A 188 19.63 -4.50 -0.49
CA GLY A 188 20.88 -4.53 -1.22
C GLY A 188 20.91 -5.47 -2.43
N ALA A 189 19.75 -5.83 -3.00
CA ALA A 189 19.67 -6.77 -4.10
C ALA A 189 20.00 -6.18 -5.47
N ALA A 190 19.99 -4.84 -5.63
CA ALA A 190 20.25 -4.18 -6.91
C ALA A 190 21.65 -4.50 -7.46
N SER A 191 21.82 -4.34 -8.76
CA SER A 191 23.12 -4.56 -9.42
C SER A 191 24.21 -3.67 -8.83
N ALA A 192 25.32 -4.25 -8.40
CA ALA A 192 26.48 -3.52 -7.91
C ALA A 192 27.12 -2.61 -8.98
N ALA A 193 27.06 -3.01 -10.24
CA ALA A 193 27.51 -2.20 -11.36
C ALA A 193 26.31 -1.54 -12.06
N PRO A 194 26.38 -0.25 -12.43
CA PRO A 194 25.31 0.42 -13.16
C PRO A 194 24.97 -0.29 -14.47
N ARG A 195 23.71 -0.63 -14.66
CA ARG A 195 23.17 -1.28 -15.85
C ARG A 195 22.06 -0.44 -16.47
N ARG A 196 22.01 -0.37 -17.80
CA ARG A 196 20.88 0.24 -18.54
C ARG A 196 19.66 -0.68 -18.49
N ALA A 197 19.25 -1.04 -17.27
CA ALA A 197 18.21 -2.01 -16.99
C ALA A 197 17.22 -1.44 -15.97
N LEU A 198 15.97 -1.39 -16.39
CA LEU A 198 14.83 -0.87 -15.68
C LEU A 198 13.99 -2.02 -15.14
N LEU A 199 13.37 -1.81 -13.98
CA LEU A 199 12.42 -2.73 -13.37
C LEU A 199 11.15 -1.97 -12.98
N THR A 200 9.99 -2.56 -13.23
CA THR A 200 8.73 -2.14 -12.63
C THR A 200 8.04 -3.35 -11.98
N ILE A 201 7.43 -3.14 -10.81
CA ILE A 201 6.73 -4.20 -10.06
C ILE A 201 5.32 -3.74 -9.73
N GLY A 202 4.32 -4.56 -10.10
CA GLY A 202 2.92 -4.28 -9.75
C GLY A 202 1.93 -5.06 -10.59
N ARG A 203 0.64 -4.95 -10.24
CA ARG A 203 -0.43 -5.55 -11.05
C ARG A 203 -0.49 -4.92 -12.44
N PHE A 204 -0.78 -5.71 -13.46
CA PHE A 204 -1.01 -5.20 -14.81
C PHE A 204 -2.40 -4.54 -14.86
N SER A 205 -2.44 -3.25 -14.62
CA SER A 205 -3.67 -2.47 -14.53
C SER A 205 -3.57 -1.15 -15.27
N HIS A 206 -4.70 -0.62 -15.73
CA HIS A 206 -4.76 0.68 -16.43
C HIS A 206 -4.16 1.80 -15.60
N ASN A 207 -4.34 1.76 -14.29
CA ASN A 207 -3.78 2.74 -13.36
C ASN A 207 -2.24 2.77 -13.37
N LYS A 208 -1.58 1.63 -13.65
CA LYS A 208 -0.11 1.54 -13.71
C LYS A 208 0.50 2.14 -14.97
N ARG A 209 -0.35 2.45 -15.97
CA ARG A 209 0.06 3.10 -17.22
C ARG A 209 1.30 2.46 -17.84
N LEU A 210 1.28 1.12 -17.93
CA LEU A 210 2.37 0.37 -18.57
C LEU A 210 2.58 0.80 -20.03
N ASP A 211 1.55 1.27 -20.71
CA ASP A 211 1.59 1.91 -22.02
C ASP A 211 2.59 3.09 -22.09
N ARG A 212 2.62 3.92 -21.04
CA ARG A 212 3.57 5.04 -20.94
C ARG A 212 5.01 4.57 -20.71
N LEU A 213 5.21 3.49 -19.93
CA LEU A 213 6.55 2.88 -19.77
C LEU A 213 7.07 2.33 -21.10
N LEU A 214 6.23 1.68 -21.89
CA LEU A 214 6.60 1.20 -23.23
C LEU A 214 6.95 2.35 -24.16
N SER A 215 6.17 3.44 -24.12
CA SER A 215 6.46 4.66 -24.91
C SER A 215 7.80 5.29 -24.50
N ALA A 216 8.10 5.34 -23.21
CA ALA A 216 9.39 5.82 -22.69
C ALA A 216 10.55 4.90 -23.13
N MET A 217 10.36 3.58 -23.12
CA MET A 217 11.35 2.62 -23.62
C MET A 217 11.68 2.85 -25.10
N ARG A 218 10.67 3.10 -25.93
CA ARG A 218 10.88 3.45 -27.36
C ARG A 218 11.69 4.73 -27.49
N ALA A 219 11.42 5.76 -26.67
CA ALA A 219 12.16 7.03 -26.69
C ALA A 219 13.59 6.91 -26.13
N LEU A 220 13.86 5.94 -25.26
CA LEU A 220 15.21 5.61 -24.78
C LEU A 220 16.09 5.06 -25.89
N GLY A 221 15.53 4.32 -26.82
CA GLY A 221 16.26 3.68 -27.92
C GLY A 221 17.01 2.41 -27.50
N PRO A 222 17.92 1.91 -28.39
CA PRO A 222 18.59 0.64 -28.18
C PRO A 222 19.55 0.64 -26.97
N GLY A 223 19.84 -0.55 -26.46
CA GLY A 223 20.77 -0.76 -25.34
C GLY A 223 20.13 -0.67 -23.96
N TRP A 224 18.84 -0.32 -23.85
CA TRP A 224 18.07 -0.37 -22.61
C TRP A 224 17.24 -1.65 -22.51
N ARG A 225 16.99 -2.09 -21.29
CA ARG A 225 16.14 -3.24 -20.99
C ARG A 225 15.07 -2.83 -19.95
N LEU A 226 13.85 -3.32 -20.12
CA LEU A 226 12.77 -3.17 -19.13
C LEU A 226 12.21 -4.52 -18.75
N ARG A 227 12.14 -4.79 -17.45
CA ARG A 227 11.48 -5.95 -16.86
C ARG A 227 10.18 -5.51 -16.21
N ILE A 228 9.06 -6.05 -16.66
CA ILE A 228 7.74 -5.80 -16.09
C ILE A 228 7.35 -7.03 -15.28
N VAL A 229 7.31 -6.89 -13.97
CA VAL A 229 7.03 -7.97 -13.02
C VAL A 229 5.68 -7.76 -12.36
N GLY A 230 4.83 -8.79 -12.37
CA GLY A 230 3.54 -8.68 -11.68
C GLY A 230 2.55 -9.78 -12.02
N VAL A 231 1.29 -9.47 -11.82
CA VAL A 231 0.16 -10.35 -12.16
C VAL A 231 -0.89 -9.58 -12.96
N PRO A 232 -1.58 -10.23 -13.92
CA PRO A 232 -2.64 -9.59 -14.66
C PRO A 232 -3.79 -9.15 -13.75
N SER A 233 -4.41 -8.03 -14.09
CA SER A 233 -5.62 -7.50 -13.45
C SER A 233 -6.61 -7.09 -14.54
N ASP A 234 -6.80 -5.80 -14.78
CA ASP A 234 -7.63 -5.26 -15.86
C ASP A 234 -6.87 -5.10 -17.19
N VAL A 235 -5.54 -5.36 -17.19
CA VAL A 235 -4.71 -5.50 -18.39
C VAL A 235 -4.21 -6.94 -18.47
N THR A 236 -4.48 -7.62 -19.60
CA THR A 236 -4.06 -9.01 -19.81
C THR A 236 -2.62 -9.10 -20.31
N VAL A 237 -1.97 -10.25 -20.06
CA VAL A 237 -0.62 -10.53 -20.57
C VAL A 237 -0.58 -10.44 -22.10
N ALA A 238 -1.60 -10.98 -22.78
CA ALA A 238 -1.69 -10.97 -24.24
C ALA A 238 -1.79 -9.53 -24.81
N ALA A 239 -2.60 -8.68 -24.18
CA ALA A 239 -2.72 -7.28 -24.61
C ALA A 239 -1.38 -6.52 -24.45
N LEU A 240 -0.67 -6.76 -23.34
CA LEU A 240 0.62 -6.12 -23.09
C LEU A 240 1.71 -6.64 -24.04
N ALA A 241 1.73 -7.94 -24.33
CA ALA A 241 2.66 -8.55 -25.29
C ALA A 241 2.42 -8.01 -26.73
N ALA A 242 1.16 -7.89 -27.14
CA ALA A 242 0.81 -7.31 -28.44
C ALA A 242 1.25 -5.84 -28.57
N GLU A 243 1.17 -5.07 -27.48
CA GLU A 243 1.63 -3.68 -27.47
C GLU A 243 3.16 -3.58 -27.53
N ILE A 244 3.89 -4.47 -26.85
CA ILE A 244 5.35 -4.58 -26.90
C ILE A 244 5.79 -4.88 -28.35
N ASP A 245 5.14 -5.85 -29.01
CA ASP A 245 5.42 -6.22 -30.40
C ASP A 245 5.12 -5.06 -31.36
N ARG A 246 3.95 -4.45 -31.24
CA ARG A 246 3.53 -3.27 -32.03
C ARG A 246 4.53 -2.12 -31.97
N LEU A 247 5.17 -1.93 -30.83
CA LEU A 247 6.18 -0.89 -30.62
C LEU A 247 7.59 -1.31 -31.03
N GLY A 248 7.80 -2.56 -31.45
CA GLY A 248 9.11 -3.11 -31.82
C GLY A 248 10.04 -3.25 -30.61
N LEU A 249 9.51 -3.59 -29.45
CA LEU A 249 10.24 -3.66 -28.18
C LEU A 249 10.48 -5.09 -27.69
N THR A 250 10.21 -6.11 -28.49
CA THR A 250 10.26 -7.52 -28.10
C THR A 250 11.64 -7.94 -27.55
N ASP A 251 12.72 -7.38 -28.10
CA ASP A 251 14.08 -7.64 -27.61
C ASP A 251 14.48 -6.80 -26.37
N ALA A 252 13.73 -5.74 -26.06
CA ALA A 252 14.06 -4.78 -25.00
C ALA A 252 13.20 -4.92 -23.76
N VAL A 253 11.99 -5.49 -23.88
CA VAL A 253 11.01 -5.57 -22.78
C VAL A 253 10.65 -7.03 -22.52
N THR A 254 10.69 -7.45 -21.25
CA THR A 254 10.29 -8.79 -20.83
C THR A 254 9.17 -8.73 -19.80
N LEU A 255 8.18 -9.62 -19.93
CA LEU A 255 7.08 -9.80 -19.00
C LEU A 255 7.35 -10.98 -18.07
N HIS A 256 7.21 -10.77 -16.78
CA HIS A 256 7.40 -11.77 -15.76
C HIS A 256 6.14 -11.87 -14.90
N VAL A 257 5.45 -13.00 -14.96
CA VAL A 257 4.12 -13.16 -14.35
C VAL A 257 4.18 -14.14 -13.19
N GLY A 258 3.67 -13.71 -12.02
CA GLY A 258 3.47 -14.60 -10.88
C GLY A 258 4.75 -15.16 -10.25
N LEU A 259 5.85 -14.43 -10.35
CA LEU A 259 7.13 -14.85 -9.78
C LEU A 259 7.08 -14.86 -8.25
N ASP A 260 7.82 -15.77 -7.65
CA ASP A 260 8.10 -15.79 -6.22
C ASP A 260 9.16 -14.75 -5.83
N VAL A 261 9.36 -14.58 -4.52
CA VAL A 261 10.30 -13.57 -3.98
C VAL A 261 11.75 -13.80 -4.43
N PRO A 262 12.30 -15.02 -4.43
CA PRO A 262 13.65 -15.29 -4.94
C PRO A 262 13.85 -14.90 -6.40
N ALA A 263 12.90 -15.25 -7.27
CA ALA A 263 12.97 -14.90 -8.69
C ALA A 263 12.88 -13.38 -8.92
N VAL A 264 12.03 -12.67 -8.17
CA VAL A 264 11.98 -11.19 -8.21
C VAL A 264 13.31 -10.60 -7.75
N ARG A 265 13.92 -11.13 -6.68
CA ARG A 265 15.22 -10.69 -6.18
C ARG A 265 16.33 -10.85 -7.22
N GLU A 266 16.31 -11.92 -8.01
CA GLU A 266 17.25 -12.11 -9.13
C GLU A 266 17.10 -11.02 -10.19
N LEU A 267 15.88 -10.68 -10.59
CA LEU A 267 15.61 -9.62 -11.56
C LEU A 267 16.03 -8.23 -11.05
N ILE A 268 15.85 -7.98 -9.77
CA ILE A 268 16.36 -6.77 -9.10
C ILE A 268 17.88 -6.70 -9.23
N GLY A 269 18.60 -7.83 -8.98
CA GLY A 269 20.05 -7.92 -9.12
C GLY A 269 20.60 -7.70 -10.54
N GLN A 270 19.72 -7.77 -11.52
CA GLN A 270 20.03 -7.46 -12.92
C GLN A 270 19.59 -6.05 -13.34
N SER A 271 19.08 -5.22 -12.42
CA SER A 271 18.51 -3.90 -12.67
C SER A 271 19.22 -2.83 -11.84
N SER A 272 19.17 -1.59 -12.28
CA SER A 272 19.72 -0.44 -11.57
C SER A 272 18.69 0.65 -11.29
N LEU A 273 17.63 0.71 -12.09
CA LEU A 273 16.59 1.72 -11.94
C LEU A 273 15.22 1.05 -11.74
N PHE A 274 14.41 1.64 -10.87
CA PHE A 274 13.00 1.34 -10.76
C PHE A 274 12.20 2.39 -11.51
N VAL A 275 11.21 2.00 -12.32
CA VAL A 275 10.36 2.94 -13.06
C VAL A 275 8.89 2.70 -12.77
N SER A 276 8.13 3.80 -12.60
CA SER A 276 6.68 3.72 -12.41
C SER A 276 5.97 4.88 -13.09
N ALA A 277 5.05 4.58 -13.98
CA ALA A 277 4.17 5.55 -14.63
C ALA A 277 2.78 5.64 -13.98
N SER A 278 2.60 5.11 -12.78
CA SER A 278 1.33 5.03 -12.08
C SER A 278 0.68 6.40 -11.90
N GLU A 279 -0.55 6.56 -12.36
CA GLU A 279 -1.34 7.79 -12.16
C GLU A 279 -1.80 7.94 -10.70
N TYR A 280 -1.97 6.82 -10.01
CA TYR A 280 -2.39 6.81 -8.61
C TYR A 280 -1.70 5.68 -7.83
N GLU A 281 -1.31 6.01 -6.61
CA GLU A 281 -0.83 5.06 -5.60
C GLU A 281 -1.42 5.43 -4.24
N GLY A 282 -1.79 4.41 -3.46
CA GLY A 282 -2.22 4.67 -2.08
C GLY A 282 -1.05 5.06 -1.18
N PHE A 283 0.13 4.42 -1.40
CA PHE A 283 1.34 4.69 -0.64
C PHE A 283 2.61 4.56 -1.48
N GLY A 284 2.71 3.53 -2.35
CA GLY A 284 3.89 3.29 -3.16
C GLY A 284 4.84 2.23 -2.59
N LEU A 285 4.29 1.13 -2.05
CA LEU A 285 5.06 0.02 -1.46
C LEU A 285 6.21 -0.46 -2.35
N ALA A 286 5.94 -0.67 -3.65
CA ALA A 286 6.95 -1.15 -4.60
C ALA A 286 8.12 -0.15 -4.79
N LEU A 287 7.87 1.15 -4.63
CA LEU A 287 8.91 2.17 -4.71
C LEU A 287 9.81 2.14 -3.47
N ILE A 288 9.25 1.96 -2.27
CA ILE A 288 10.03 1.80 -1.03
C ILE A 288 10.81 0.48 -1.05
N GLU A 289 10.21 -0.62 -1.54
CA GLU A 289 10.92 -1.89 -1.76
C GLU A 289 12.09 -1.71 -2.75
N ALA A 290 11.92 -0.92 -3.80
CA ALA A 290 12.96 -0.60 -4.76
C ALA A 290 14.11 0.22 -4.12
N LEU A 291 13.80 1.22 -3.30
CA LEU A 291 14.81 1.96 -2.53
C LEU A 291 15.59 1.04 -1.59
N SER A 292 14.91 0.16 -0.83
CA SER A 292 15.58 -0.80 0.07
C SER A 292 16.48 -1.78 -0.68
N ALA A 293 16.12 -2.10 -1.91
CA ALA A 293 16.91 -2.95 -2.78
C ALA A 293 18.17 -2.25 -3.35
N GLY A 294 18.23 -0.91 -3.31
CA GLY A 294 19.29 -0.12 -3.92
C GLY A 294 19.02 0.26 -5.38
N LEU A 295 17.78 0.18 -5.85
CA LEU A 295 17.39 0.71 -7.16
C LEU A 295 17.13 2.21 -7.06
N VAL A 296 17.51 2.99 -8.10
CA VAL A 296 17.19 4.41 -8.19
C VAL A 296 15.82 4.60 -8.84
N PRO A 297 14.83 5.19 -8.13
CA PRO A 297 13.49 5.33 -8.68
C PRO A 297 13.36 6.55 -9.61
N VAL A 298 12.68 6.31 -10.75
CA VAL A 298 12.16 7.36 -11.65
C VAL A 298 10.66 7.13 -11.81
N ALA A 299 9.82 8.06 -11.36
CA ALA A 299 8.40 7.86 -11.25
C ALA A 299 7.56 9.03 -11.76
N HIS A 300 6.31 8.73 -12.17
CA HIS A 300 5.33 9.75 -12.52
C HIS A 300 4.86 10.49 -11.26
N PRO A 301 4.71 11.84 -11.29
CA PRO A 301 4.34 12.64 -10.12
C PRO A 301 2.87 12.46 -9.76
N ASN A 302 2.55 11.38 -9.04
CA ASN A 302 1.29 11.26 -8.31
C ASN A 302 1.48 11.71 -6.84
N ASP A 303 0.38 11.91 -6.12
CA ASP A 303 0.41 12.45 -4.75
C ASP A 303 1.27 11.62 -3.79
N ALA A 304 1.21 10.29 -3.88
CA ALA A 304 2.01 9.42 -3.02
C ALA A 304 3.50 9.51 -3.35
N PHE A 305 3.86 9.52 -4.62
CA PHE A 305 5.25 9.63 -5.04
C PHE A 305 5.83 11.03 -4.82
N ALA A 306 5.01 12.08 -4.93
CA ALA A 306 5.40 13.44 -4.57
C ALA A 306 5.73 13.52 -3.06
N TRP A 307 4.88 12.96 -2.22
CA TRP A 307 5.11 12.89 -0.78
C TRP A 307 6.36 12.07 -0.41
N LEU A 308 6.60 10.94 -1.11
CA LEU A 308 7.82 10.15 -0.91
C LEU A 308 9.06 10.90 -1.37
N LYS A 309 9.00 11.65 -2.48
CA LYS A 309 10.12 12.45 -2.99
C LYS A 309 10.59 13.50 -1.99
N GLU A 310 9.68 14.12 -1.24
CA GLU A 310 10.04 15.10 -0.20
C GLU A 310 10.90 14.48 0.92
N ARG A 311 10.77 13.17 1.16
CA ARG A 311 11.47 12.41 2.21
C ARG A 311 12.67 11.64 1.69
N HIS A 312 12.65 11.28 0.42
CA HIS A 312 13.64 10.42 -0.22
C HIS A 312 14.22 11.09 -1.47
N PRO A 313 15.32 11.85 -1.31
CA PRO A 313 15.96 12.63 -2.40
C PRO A 313 16.39 11.80 -3.61
N LEU A 314 16.64 10.49 -3.45
CA LEU A 314 16.97 9.57 -4.56
C LEU A 314 15.85 9.44 -5.60
N ILE A 315 14.60 9.65 -5.23
CA ILE A 315 13.47 9.56 -6.15
C ILE A 315 13.53 10.72 -7.16
N SER A 316 13.47 10.40 -8.44
CA SER A 316 13.28 11.37 -9.51
C SER A 316 11.84 11.34 -9.99
N LEU A 317 11.20 12.50 -10.13
CA LEU A 317 9.85 12.60 -10.68
C LEU A 317 9.90 13.24 -12.07
N CYS A 318 9.18 12.65 -13.03
CA CYS A 318 9.03 13.19 -14.37
C CYS A 318 7.67 12.81 -14.98
N ASP A 319 7.20 13.60 -15.95
CA ASP A 319 5.94 13.27 -16.62
C ASP A 319 6.13 12.12 -17.62
N PHE A 320 5.59 10.95 -17.27
CA PHE A 320 5.57 9.80 -18.17
C PHE A 320 4.50 9.90 -19.28
N ALA A 321 3.65 10.91 -19.29
CA ALA A 321 2.78 11.19 -20.42
C ALA A 321 3.56 11.77 -21.61
N ASP A 322 4.73 12.41 -21.34
CA ASP A 322 5.71 12.79 -22.34
C ASP A 322 6.86 11.75 -22.39
N PRO A 323 6.93 10.89 -23.42
CA PRO A 323 7.99 9.88 -23.54
C PRO A 323 9.41 10.46 -23.60
N ALA A 324 9.59 11.67 -24.15
CA ALA A 324 10.90 12.33 -24.25
C ALA A 324 11.38 12.82 -22.87
N SER A 325 10.48 13.42 -22.09
CA SER A 325 10.72 13.81 -20.69
C SER A 325 11.09 12.59 -19.85
N ALA A 326 10.32 11.50 -19.93
CA ALA A 326 10.60 10.27 -19.21
C ALA A 326 11.95 9.65 -19.57
N ALA A 327 12.25 9.56 -20.88
CA ALA A 327 13.54 9.05 -21.36
C ALA A 327 14.71 9.93 -20.92
N GLY A 328 14.54 11.26 -20.91
CA GLY A 328 15.52 12.20 -20.39
C GLY A 328 15.83 11.96 -18.91
N ALA A 329 14.79 11.89 -18.07
CA ALA A 329 14.93 11.66 -16.64
C ALA A 329 15.57 10.30 -16.31
N ILE A 330 15.24 9.24 -17.08
CA ILE A 330 15.85 7.91 -16.92
C ILE A 330 17.36 7.95 -17.27
N ARG A 331 17.73 8.63 -18.37
CA ARG A 331 19.16 8.77 -18.76
C ARG A 331 19.94 9.58 -17.71
N ASP A 332 19.36 10.66 -17.19
CA ASP A 332 19.99 11.48 -16.15
C ASP A 332 20.19 10.71 -14.85
N ALA A 333 19.16 9.99 -14.38
CA ALA A 333 19.28 9.12 -13.21
C ALA A 333 20.36 8.05 -13.38
N TYR A 334 20.43 7.43 -14.55
CA TYR A 334 21.49 6.46 -14.87
C TYR A 334 22.88 7.09 -14.92
N ALA A 335 23.03 8.25 -15.55
CA ALA A 335 24.31 8.96 -15.63
C ALA A 335 24.83 9.32 -14.24
N ARG A 336 23.98 9.86 -13.37
CA ARG A 336 24.33 10.19 -11.99
C ARG A 336 24.75 8.96 -11.18
N LEU A 337 24.07 7.81 -11.40
CA LEU A 337 24.43 6.54 -10.78
C LEU A 337 25.79 6.03 -11.31
N ALA A 338 26.01 6.06 -12.64
CA ALA A 338 27.24 5.59 -13.28
C ALA A 338 28.48 6.42 -12.92
N GLU A 339 28.29 7.70 -12.63
CA GLU A 339 29.33 8.63 -12.19
C GLU A 339 29.56 8.61 -10.66
N GLY A 340 28.88 7.71 -9.93
CA GLY A 340 28.98 7.62 -8.46
C GLY A 340 28.40 8.84 -7.71
N ARG A 341 27.60 9.68 -8.39
CA ARG A 341 26.90 10.83 -7.78
C ARG A 341 25.61 10.41 -7.05
N LEU A 342 25.15 9.21 -7.29
CA LEU A 342 24.08 8.52 -6.54
C LEU A 342 24.65 7.19 -6.05
N ASP A 343 24.60 6.97 -4.76
CA ASP A 343 24.96 5.70 -4.16
C ASP A 343 23.80 5.22 -3.27
N PRO A 344 22.91 4.37 -3.81
CA PRO A 344 21.78 3.85 -3.05
C PRO A 344 22.18 2.95 -1.87
N GLY A 345 23.43 2.42 -1.88
CA GLY A 345 23.96 1.54 -0.83
C GLY A 345 24.75 2.23 0.27
N ALA A 346 25.06 3.52 0.11
CA ALA A 346 25.87 4.26 1.08
C ALA A 346 25.04 4.65 2.33
N ALA A 347 24.88 3.72 3.24
CA ALA A 347 24.23 3.95 4.54
C ALA A 347 24.91 5.03 5.42
N SER A 348 26.04 5.63 4.96
CA SER A 348 26.92 6.49 5.74
C SER A 348 27.04 7.93 5.21
N LEU A 349 26.39 8.30 4.11
CA LEU A 349 26.44 9.66 3.60
C LEU A 349 25.27 10.51 4.11
N PRO A 350 25.44 11.84 4.33
CA PRO A 350 24.32 12.75 4.57
C PRO A 350 23.36 12.66 3.39
N GLY A 351 22.19 12.04 3.60
CA GLY A 351 21.21 11.73 2.55
C GLY A 351 21.02 10.24 2.26
N ALA A 352 21.69 9.33 2.98
CA ALA A 352 21.32 7.91 2.99
C ALA A 352 19.85 7.78 3.38
N GLU A 353 19.13 7.01 2.57
CA GLU A 353 17.67 6.87 2.71
C GLU A 353 17.35 6.15 4.03
N ASP A 354 16.93 6.90 5.06
CA ASP A 354 16.42 6.29 6.30
C ASP A 354 15.00 5.75 6.05
N LEU A 355 14.94 4.47 5.69
CA LEU A 355 13.68 3.76 5.52
C LEU A 355 13.16 3.14 6.82
N SER A 356 13.82 3.36 7.96
CA SER A 356 13.49 2.70 9.23
C SER A 356 12.05 2.98 9.71
N GLU A 357 11.47 4.13 9.34
CA GLU A 357 10.10 4.48 9.67
C GLU A 357 9.07 3.52 9.06
N TYR A 358 9.40 2.85 7.94
CA TYR A 358 8.55 1.89 7.25
C TYR A 358 8.73 0.45 7.74
N ARG A 359 9.67 0.16 8.65
CA ARG A 359 9.82 -1.19 9.22
C ARG A 359 8.57 -1.59 10.00
N TRP A 360 8.09 -2.79 9.75
CA TRP A 360 6.87 -3.33 10.36
C TRP A 360 6.83 -3.21 11.89
N PRO A 361 7.90 -3.53 12.66
CA PRO A 361 7.89 -3.36 14.12
C PRO A 361 7.63 -1.91 14.54
N ARG A 362 8.19 -0.92 13.83
CA ARG A 362 7.98 0.50 14.13
C ARG A 362 6.57 0.97 13.77
N VAL A 363 6.06 0.53 12.63
CA VAL A 363 4.68 0.81 12.19
C VAL A 363 3.68 0.19 13.17
N ALA A 364 3.86 -1.09 13.54
CA ALA A 364 3.00 -1.78 14.50
C ALA A 364 3.00 -1.09 15.86
N ALA A 365 4.15 -0.64 16.36
CA ALA A 365 4.24 0.12 17.63
C ALA A 365 3.44 1.44 17.57
N ARG A 366 3.42 2.15 16.43
CA ARG A 366 2.60 3.36 16.26
C ARG A 366 1.10 3.04 16.29
N TYR A 367 0.67 1.93 15.70
CA TYR A 367 -0.71 1.48 15.80
C TYR A 367 -1.09 1.08 17.22
N VAL A 368 -0.22 0.38 17.95
CA VAL A 368 -0.47 -0.01 19.35
C VAL A 368 -0.62 1.24 20.22
N ALA A 369 0.26 2.24 20.09
CA ALA A 369 0.15 3.51 20.82
C ALA A 369 -1.18 4.24 20.52
N LEU A 370 -1.64 4.20 19.25
CA LEU A 370 -2.94 4.76 18.87
C LEU A 370 -4.10 3.99 19.53
N TYR A 371 -4.01 2.66 19.63
CA TYR A 371 -5.04 1.84 20.27
C TYR A 371 -5.10 2.12 21.78
N GLU A 372 -3.95 2.23 22.44
CA GLU A 372 -3.88 2.59 23.87
C GLU A 372 -4.50 3.96 24.14
N ALA A 373 -4.22 4.95 23.29
CA ALA A 373 -4.83 6.28 23.36
C ALA A 373 -6.35 6.22 23.14
N ALA A 374 -6.83 5.43 22.18
CA ALA A 374 -8.25 5.22 21.90
C ALA A 374 -8.97 4.58 23.11
N LEU A 375 -8.33 3.60 23.74
CA LEU A 375 -8.88 2.91 24.92
C LEU A 375 -8.90 3.78 26.17
N ALA A 376 -7.93 4.69 26.31
CA ALA A 376 -7.88 5.65 27.43
C ALA A 376 -8.91 6.78 27.34
N GLY A 377 -9.69 6.84 26.25
CA GLY A 377 -10.65 7.92 25.99
C GLY A 377 -10.00 9.28 25.67
N THR A 378 -8.68 9.30 25.54
CA THR A 378 -7.92 10.46 25.09
C THR A 378 -7.89 10.41 23.59
N GLY A 379 -8.98 10.81 22.93
CA GLY A 379 -8.97 10.97 21.47
C GLY A 379 -7.70 11.75 21.11
N ALA A 380 -6.83 11.15 20.28
CA ALA A 380 -5.51 11.67 19.96
C ALA A 380 -5.61 13.01 19.23
N GLY A 381 -5.90 14.05 20.00
CA GLY A 381 -5.76 15.45 19.65
C GLY A 381 -4.29 15.89 19.66
N THR A 382 -3.37 15.03 19.21
CA THR A 382 -2.00 15.43 18.88
C THR A 382 -1.85 15.44 17.38
N GLY A 383 -2.61 16.34 16.73
CA GLY A 383 -2.26 16.78 15.40
C GLY A 383 -0.86 17.38 15.46
N LEU A 384 0.11 16.74 14.84
CA LEU A 384 1.32 17.42 14.43
C LEU A 384 0.88 18.62 13.59
N ARG A 385 0.97 19.81 14.17
CA ARG A 385 0.79 21.06 13.42
C ARG A 385 1.80 21.01 12.26
N PRO A 386 1.38 21.31 11.04
CA PRO A 386 2.35 21.48 9.97
C PRO A 386 3.34 22.56 10.43
N SER A 387 4.64 22.27 10.37
CA SER A 387 5.67 23.26 10.60
C SER A 387 5.55 24.30 9.48
N THR A 388 4.92 25.41 9.76
CA THR A 388 5.03 26.61 8.93
C THR A 388 6.44 27.15 9.13
N SER A 389 7.39 26.70 8.33
CA SER A 389 8.62 27.48 8.07
C SER A 389 8.27 28.58 7.07
N ARG A 390 8.38 29.81 7.52
CA ARG A 390 8.44 31.00 6.66
C ARG A 390 9.68 30.96 5.75
#